data_bfcc8d4b4503aef8893edc92d6663348
#
_entry.id   bfcc8d4b4503aef8893edc92d6663348
#
_cell.length_a   1.000
_cell.length_b   1.000
_cell.length_c   1.000
_cell.angle_alpha   90.00
_cell.angle_beta   90.00
_cell.angle_gamma   90.00
#
_symmetry.space_group_name_H-M   'P 1'
#
loop_
_entity.id
_entity.type
_entity.pdbx_description
1 polymer ?
#
loop_
_entity_poly.entity_id
_entity_poly.type
_entity_poly.pdbx_seq_one_letter_code
_entity_poly.pdbx_strand_id
1 'polypeptide(L)'
;MTRAEIKAVAADDYASWKQHTGGETKHGVESRAAVGQRGADAVRALVIDSAYSDSTPTTLMLVTHGSWITATISNLLELDPDGMNALGGMRNACWCRLKVRHSVNGTPIEQPLWELEEYNKAPAIADSADWENGPTDLRGPHMPSWQPIVW
;
A
#
# COMPACT_ATOMS: atom_id res chain seq x y z
N MET A 1 -15.35 -14.70 -7.32
CA MET A 1 -15.37 -14.33 -8.76
C MET A 1 -13.95 -14.08 -9.22
N THR A 2 -13.59 -14.58 -10.39
CA THR A 2 -12.33 -14.26 -11.06
C THR A 2 -12.41 -12.88 -11.70
N ARG A 3 -11.25 -12.31 -12.09
CA ARG A 3 -11.22 -11.03 -12.82
C ARG A 3 -12.01 -11.08 -14.15
N ALA A 4 -12.03 -12.25 -14.82
CA ALA A 4 -12.79 -12.43 -16.06
C ALA A 4 -14.30 -12.38 -15.81
N GLU A 5 -14.77 -13.04 -14.74
CA GLU A 5 -16.18 -13.02 -14.34
C GLU A 5 -16.62 -11.61 -13.92
N ILE A 6 -15.79 -10.87 -13.18
CA ILE A 6 -16.10 -9.47 -12.82
C ILE A 6 -16.23 -8.61 -14.06
N LYS A 7 -15.28 -8.72 -15.01
CA LYS A 7 -15.35 -7.98 -16.27
C LYS A 7 -16.59 -8.33 -17.09
N ALA A 8 -17.05 -9.58 -17.02
CA ALA A 8 -18.23 -10.00 -17.79
C ALA A 8 -19.55 -9.41 -17.25
N VAL A 9 -19.65 -9.17 -15.94
CA VAL A 9 -20.89 -8.73 -15.28
C VAL A 9 -20.87 -7.27 -14.86
N ALA A 10 -19.70 -6.63 -14.75
CA ALA A 10 -19.52 -5.28 -14.23
C ALA A 10 -18.31 -4.58 -14.90
N ALA A 11 -18.27 -4.55 -16.23
CA ALA A 11 -17.14 -4.02 -16.99
C ALA A 11 -16.82 -2.56 -16.65
N ASP A 12 -17.85 -1.71 -16.57
CA ASP A 12 -17.69 -0.28 -16.27
C ASP A 12 -17.20 -0.05 -14.85
N ASP A 13 -17.69 -0.82 -13.88
CA ASP A 13 -17.26 -0.73 -12.49
C ASP A 13 -15.84 -1.23 -12.33
N TYR A 14 -15.47 -2.29 -13.06
CA TYR A 14 -14.09 -2.76 -13.11
C TYR A 14 -13.16 -1.71 -13.73
N ALA A 15 -13.58 -1.04 -14.78
CA ALA A 15 -12.83 0.05 -15.40
C ALA A 15 -12.68 1.23 -14.43
N SER A 16 -13.77 1.63 -13.76
CA SER A 16 -13.78 2.67 -12.75
C SER A 16 -12.82 2.35 -11.60
N TRP A 17 -12.85 1.13 -11.08
CA TRP A 17 -11.92 0.68 -10.05
C TRP A 17 -10.47 0.79 -10.51
N LYS A 18 -10.17 0.39 -11.76
CA LYS A 18 -8.82 0.51 -12.34
C LYS A 18 -8.36 1.95 -12.51
N GLN A 19 -9.29 2.85 -12.82
CA GLN A 19 -9.04 4.28 -13.01
C GLN A 19 -9.20 5.12 -11.74
N HIS A 20 -9.54 4.48 -10.62
CA HIS A 20 -9.77 5.13 -9.32
C HIS A 20 -10.87 6.19 -9.34
N THR A 21 -11.89 6.01 -10.15
CA THR A 21 -13.01 6.96 -10.28
C THR A 21 -14.19 6.67 -9.35
N GLY A 22 -14.09 5.62 -8.52
CA GLY A 22 -15.00 5.36 -7.40
C GLY A 22 -16.35 4.75 -7.76
N GLY A 23 -16.57 4.33 -9.01
CA GLY A 23 -17.84 3.74 -9.45
C GLY A 23 -18.19 2.42 -8.77
N GLU A 24 -17.18 1.71 -8.26
CA GLU A 24 -17.34 0.46 -7.51
C GLU A 24 -17.97 0.65 -6.13
N THR A 25 -17.97 1.85 -5.57
CA THR A 25 -18.50 2.12 -4.21
C THR A 25 -20.00 1.83 -4.10
N LYS A 26 -20.75 1.92 -5.20
CA LYS A 26 -22.18 1.53 -5.24
C LYS A 26 -22.43 0.06 -4.89
N HIS A 27 -21.40 -0.79 -4.95
CA HIS A 27 -21.47 -2.20 -4.57
C HIS A 27 -21.03 -2.47 -3.13
N GLY A 28 -20.90 -1.42 -2.31
CA GLY A 28 -20.45 -1.52 -0.93
C GLY A 28 -18.94 -1.70 -0.78
N VAL A 29 -18.17 -1.47 -1.84
CA VAL A 29 -16.71 -1.44 -1.77
C VAL A 29 -16.27 -0.13 -1.11
N GLU A 30 -15.36 -0.24 -0.15
CA GLU A 30 -14.79 0.92 0.55
C GLU A 30 -14.02 1.80 -0.43
N SER A 31 -14.22 3.11 -0.38
CA SER A 31 -13.46 4.05 -1.21
C SER A 31 -11.99 4.07 -0.83
N ARG A 32 -11.10 4.44 -1.76
CA ARG A 32 -9.67 4.59 -1.47
C ARG A 32 -9.40 5.60 -0.36
N ALA A 33 -10.13 6.71 -0.36
CA ALA A 33 -10.03 7.72 0.69
C ALA A 33 -10.37 7.13 2.06
N ALA A 34 -11.46 6.35 2.15
CA ALA A 34 -11.86 5.69 3.40
C ALA A 34 -10.82 4.64 3.86
N VAL A 35 -10.31 3.82 2.93
CA VAL A 35 -9.22 2.88 3.21
C VAL A 35 -7.98 3.60 3.72
N GLY A 36 -7.58 4.69 3.05
CA GLY A 36 -6.42 5.50 3.42
C GLY A 36 -6.57 6.14 4.80
N GLN A 37 -7.73 6.72 5.08
CA GLN A 37 -8.03 7.34 6.38
C GLN A 37 -7.96 6.30 7.50
N ARG A 38 -8.68 5.19 7.35
CA ARG A 38 -8.70 4.11 8.33
C ARG A 38 -7.30 3.51 8.56
N GLY A 39 -6.53 3.34 7.48
CA GLY A 39 -5.15 2.87 7.54
C GLY A 39 -4.24 3.86 8.27
N ALA A 40 -4.32 5.14 7.93
CA ALA A 40 -3.52 6.18 8.54
C ALA A 40 -3.83 6.34 10.05
N ASP A 41 -5.10 6.27 10.44
CA ASP A 41 -5.49 6.35 11.85
C ASP A 41 -4.94 5.17 12.66
N ALA A 42 -4.99 3.96 12.10
CA ALA A 42 -4.41 2.78 12.73
C ALA A 42 -2.88 2.89 12.87
N VAL A 43 -2.20 3.36 11.82
CA VAL A 43 -0.74 3.55 11.86
C VAL A 43 -0.34 4.64 12.85
N ARG A 44 -1.05 5.77 12.89
CA ARG A 44 -0.82 6.84 13.88
C ARG A 44 -0.99 6.33 15.30
N ALA A 45 -2.05 5.57 15.57
CA ALA A 45 -2.27 4.98 16.90
C ALA A 45 -1.13 4.06 17.32
N LEU A 46 -0.66 3.17 16.43
CA LEU A 46 0.48 2.28 16.70
C LEU A 46 1.78 3.04 16.96
N VAL A 47 2.02 4.12 16.22
CA VAL A 47 3.22 4.96 16.41
C VAL A 47 3.18 5.68 17.75
N ILE A 48 2.03 6.26 18.12
CA ILE A 48 1.84 6.94 19.39
C ILE A 48 2.04 5.96 20.55
N ASP A 49 1.39 4.80 20.50
CA ASP A 49 1.51 3.76 21.53
C ASP A 49 2.97 3.29 21.70
N SER A 50 3.65 3.04 20.59
CA SER A 50 5.06 2.68 20.56
C SER A 50 5.98 3.75 21.16
N ALA A 51 5.72 5.02 20.87
CA ALA A 51 6.54 6.12 21.37
C ALA A 51 6.37 6.36 22.88
N TYR A 52 5.20 6.05 23.43
CA TYR A 52 5.00 6.13 24.88
C TYR A 52 5.50 4.90 25.63
N SER A 53 5.69 3.78 24.94
CA SER A 53 6.11 2.52 25.56
C SER A 53 7.63 2.41 25.74
N ASP A 54 8.42 3.04 24.89
CA ASP A 54 9.87 2.97 24.90
C ASP A 54 10.52 4.25 24.39
N SER A 55 11.61 4.65 25.02
CA SER A 55 12.41 5.82 24.60
C SER A 55 13.42 5.50 23.50
N THR A 56 13.56 4.23 23.12
CA THR A 56 14.48 3.80 22.05
C THR A 56 13.79 3.89 20.67
N PRO A 57 14.55 4.19 19.60
CA PRO A 57 14.00 4.13 18.26
C PRO A 57 13.40 2.76 17.96
N THR A 58 12.12 2.74 17.62
CA THR A 58 11.38 1.50 17.39
C THR A 58 11.10 1.35 15.90
N THR A 59 11.27 0.14 15.39
CA THR A 59 10.84 -0.24 14.05
C THR A 59 9.56 -1.04 14.13
N LEU A 60 8.50 -0.54 13.51
CA LEU A 60 7.24 -1.26 13.33
C LEU A 60 7.19 -1.86 11.93
N MET A 61 6.91 -3.16 11.86
CA MET A 61 6.69 -3.85 10.59
C MET A 61 5.20 -4.18 10.45
N LEU A 62 4.60 -3.68 9.39
CA LEU A 62 3.20 -3.95 9.05
C LEU A 62 3.15 -4.78 7.77
N VAL A 63 2.52 -5.95 7.83
CA VAL A 63 2.29 -6.82 6.66
C VAL A 63 0.85 -6.68 6.22
N THR A 64 0.66 -6.21 4.98
CA THR A 64 -0.67 -5.88 4.48
C THR A 64 -0.74 -5.93 2.94
N HIS A 65 -1.75 -5.34 2.33
CA HIS A 65 -2.05 -5.40 0.90
C HIS A 65 -1.64 -4.13 0.17
N GLY A 66 -1.24 -4.26 -1.10
CA GLY A 66 -0.71 -3.15 -1.90
C GLY A 66 -1.63 -1.94 -1.97
N SER A 67 -2.93 -2.12 -2.22
CA SER A 67 -3.89 -1.01 -2.29
C SER A 67 -4.05 -0.30 -0.93
N TRP A 68 -4.02 -1.06 0.17
CA TRP A 68 -4.06 -0.48 1.51
C TRP A 68 -2.79 0.34 1.79
N ILE A 69 -1.61 -0.18 1.45
CA ILE A 69 -0.32 0.52 1.62
C ILE A 69 -0.35 1.85 0.88
N THR A 70 -0.69 1.82 -0.42
CA THR A 70 -0.72 3.03 -1.25
C THR A 70 -1.68 4.07 -0.70
N ALA A 71 -2.92 3.69 -0.37
CA ALA A 71 -3.92 4.60 0.16
C ALA A 71 -3.53 5.19 1.53
N THR A 72 -2.98 4.35 2.42
CA THR A 72 -2.53 4.75 3.75
C THR A 72 -1.35 5.73 3.66
N ILE A 73 -0.35 5.45 2.84
CA ILE A 73 0.81 6.34 2.64
C ILE A 73 0.35 7.66 2.03
N SER A 74 -0.55 7.64 1.04
CA SER A 74 -1.11 8.86 0.47
C SER A 74 -1.77 9.73 1.54
N ASN A 75 -2.55 9.14 2.43
CA ASN A 75 -3.19 9.89 3.53
C ASN A 75 -2.17 10.44 4.54
N LEU A 76 -1.17 9.62 4.94
CA LEU A 76 -0.13 10.06 5.88
C LEU A 76 0.72 11.21 5.34
N LEU A 77 0.93 11.26 4.03
CA LEU A 77 1.69 12.29 3.34
C LEU A 77 0.83 13.43 2.80
N GLU A 78 -0.47 13.46 3.13
CA GLU A 78 -1.43 14.47 2.66
C GLU A 78 -1.51 14.58 1.13
N LEU A 79 -1.28 13.46 0.43
CA LEU A 79 -1.44 13.36 -1.01
C LEU A 79 -2.92 13.11 -1.35
N ASP A 80 -3.33 13.55 -2.54
CA ASP A 80 -4.66 13.24 -3.04
C ASP A 80 -4.84 11.72 -3.17
N PRO A 81 -5.77 11.09 -2.42
CA PRO A 81 -5.96 9.64 -2.45
C PRO A 81 -6.52 9.14 -3.78
N ASP A 82 -7.21 9.99 -4.51
CA ASP A 82 -7.77 9.70 -5.83
C ASP A 82 -6.84 10.16 -6.96
N GLY A 83 -5.79 10.91 -6.62
CA GLY A 83 -4.72 11.31 -7.53
C GLY A 83 -3.89 10.12 -7.97
N MET A 84 -4.15 9.58 -9.16
CA MET A 84 -3.49 8.39 -9.71
C MET A 84 -1.97 8.49 -9.85
N ASN A 85 -1.39 9.68 -9.69
CA ASN A 85 -0.06 9.98 -10.19
C ASN A 85 0.99 10.18 -9.09
N ALA A 86 0.59 10.20 -7.83
CA ALA A 86 1.55 10.48 -6.74
C ALA A 86 2.33 9.23 -6.32
N LEU A 87 1.63 8.09 -6.18
CA LEU A 87 2.24 6.82 -5.81
C LEU A 87 1.74 5.71 -6.74
N GLY A 88 2.65 5.04 -7.43
CA GLY A 88 2.32 3.88 -8.27
C GLY A 88 1.83 2.68 -7.45
N GLY A 89 1.26 1.67 -8.12
CA GLY A 89 0.82 0.45 -7.45
C GLY A 89 1.97 -0.32 -6.79
N MET A 90 1.71 -0.88 -5.62
CA MET A 90 2.68 -1.75 -4.93
C MET A 90 2.82 -3.10 -5.62
N ARG A 91 4.04 -3.55 -5.82
CA ARG A 91 4.36 -4.91 -6.23
C ARG A 91 4.27 -5.87 -5.05
N ASN A 92 4.02 -7.15 -5.33
CA ASN A 92 4.01 -8.18 -4.29
C ASN A 92 5.41 -8.36 -3.68
N ALA A 93 5.44 -8.68 -2.39
CA ALA A 93 6.68 -8.89 -1.64
C ALA A 93 7.67 -7.70 -1.66
N CYS A 94 7.17 -6.51 -1.95
CA CYS A 94 7.91 -5.26 -1.85
C CYS A 94 7.49 -4.49 -0.59
N TRP A 95 8.33 -3.56 -0.17
CA TRP A 95 8.08 -2.76 1.03
C TRP A 95 8.17 -1.26 0.76
N CYS A 96 7.61 -0.51 1.70
CA CYS A 96 7.82 0.91 1.84
C CYS A 96 8.41 1.18 3.21
N ARG A 97 9.25 2.20 3.32
CA ARG A 97 9.78 2.69 4.58
C ARG A 97 9.37 4.13 4.79
N LEU A 98 8.66 4.35 5.89
CA LEU A 98 8.39 5.69 6.37
C LEU A 98 9.19 5.94 7.64
N LYS A 99 9.78 7.13 7.72
CA LYS A 99 10.38 7.65 8.93
C LYS A 99 9.40 8.59 9.60
N VAL A 100 9.24 8.38 10.89
CA VAL A 100 8.37 9.21 11.71
C VAL A 100 9.26 10.13 12.55
N ARG A 101 9.01 11.41 12.46
CA ARG A 101 9.67 12.42 13.27
C ARG A 101 8.66 13.11 14.16
N HIS A 102 8.91 13.12 15.43
CA HIS A 102 8.18 13.90 16.41
C HIS A 102 9.13 14.78 17.21
N SER A 103 8.61 15.80 17.86
CA SER A 103 9.40 16.77 18.63
C SER A 103 10.48 17.55 17.85
N VAL A 104 10.48 17.47 16.55
CA VAL A 104 11.28 18.36 15.72
C VAL A 104 10.58 19.71 15.68
N ASN A 105 11.22 20.76 16.18
CA ASN A 105 10.64 22.10 16.26
C ASN A 105 9.36 22.19 17.12
N GLY A 106 9.20 21.32 18.13
CA GLY A 106 8.05 21.34 19.04
C GLY A 106 6.78 20.70 18.49
N THR A 107 6.86 19.94 17.40
CA THR A 107 5.71 19.16 16.90
C THR A 107 5.31 18.08 17.92
N PRO A 108 4.07 18.04 18.39
CA PRO A 108 3.62 17.03 19.33
C PRO A 108 3.60 15.63 18.68
N ILE A 109 3.72 14.59 19.52
CA ILE A 109 3.71 13.19 19.03
C ILE A 109 2.40 12.81 18.35
N GLU A 110 1.31 13.48 18.71
CA GLU A 110 -0.03 13.29 18.13
C GLU A 110 -0.11 13.80 16.68
N GLN A 111 0.87 14.62 16.26
CA GLN A 111 0.98 15.16 14.91
C GLN A 111 2.38 14.93 14.34
N PRO A 112 2.78 13.67 14.18
CA PRO A 112 4.11 13.35 13.70
C PRO A 112 4.29 13.78 12.24
N LEU A 113 5.52 14.16 11.89
CA LEU A 113 5.91 14.37 10.50
C LEU A 113 6.29 13.03 9.87
N TRP A 114 5.74 12.77 8.70
CA TRP A 114 5.99 11.55 7.93
C TRP A 114 6.95 11.85 6.78
N GLU A 115 7.96 11.00 6.63
CA GLU A 115 8.94 11.10 5.56
C GLU A 115 8.99 9.73 4.85
N LEU A 116 8.70 9.71 3.55
CA LEU A 116 8.80 8.50 2.74
C LEU A 116 10.26 8.34 2.29
N GLU A 117 10.94 7.35 2.84
CA GLU A 117 12.34 7.05 2.51
C GLU A 117 12.46 6.04 1.36
N GLU A 118 11.57 5.05 1.32
CA GLU A 118 11.56 4.02 0.28
C GLU A 118 10.13 3.69 -0.13
N TYR A 119 9.92 3.50 -1.43
CA TYR A 119 8.63 3.07 -1.96
C TYR A 119 8.81 1.93 -2.96
N ASN A 120 7.98 0.90 -2.82
CA ASN A 120 7.96 -0.26 -3.72
C ASN A 120 9.33 -0.93 -3.86
N LYS A 121 10.09 -0.97 -2.78
CA LYS A 121 11.44 -1.50 -2.71
C LYS A 121 11.40 -3.01 -2.57
N ALA A 122 12.34 -3.68 -3.22
CA ALA A 122 12.55 -5.13 -3.14
C ALA A 122 14.04 -5.43 -2.89
N PRO A 123 14.40 -6.66 -2.47
CA PRO A 123 15.79 -7.08 -2.46
C PRO A 123 16.43 -6.98 -3.86
N ALA A 124 17.74 -6.80 -3.93
CA ALA A 124 18.46 -6.70 -5.22
C ALA A 124 18.23 -7.90 -6.16
N ILE A 125 17.98 -9.08 -5.61
CA ILE A 125 17.63 -10.27 -6.40
C ILE A 125 16.34 -10.11 -7.20
N ALA A 126 15.44 -9.21 -6.78
CA ALA A 126 14.19 -8.96 -7.50
C ALA A 126 14.40 -8.31 -8.87
N ASP A 127 15.54 -7.66 -9.09
CA ASP A 127 15.90 -7.07 -10.38
C ASP A 127 16.41 -8.11 -11.39
N SER A 128 16.86 -9.28 -10.90
CA SER A 128 17.44 -10.35 -11.71
C SER A 128 16.61 -11.64 -11.76
N ALA A 129 15.56 -11.74 -10.94
CA ALA A 129 14.70 -12.92 -10.84
C ALA A 129 13.22 -12.50 -10.83
N ASP A 130 12.37 -13.47 -11.15
CA ASP A 130 10.92 -13.32 -11.07
C ASP A 130 10.45 -13.35 -9.59
N TRP A 131 10.77 -12.26 -8.90
CA TRP A 131 10.56 -12.11 -7.46
C TRP A 131 9.10 -12.30 -7.03
N GLU A 132 8.16 -11.85 -7.86
CA GLU A 132 6.74 -11.86 -7.54
C GLU A 132 6.14 -13.28 -7.57
N ASN A 133 6.78 -14.18 -8.27
CA ASN A 133 6.36 -15.58 -8.37
C ASN A 133 7.15 -16.52 -7.43
N GLY A 134 8.12 -15.99 -6.70
CA GLY A 134 8.99 -16.77 -5.83
C GLY A 134 9.99 -17.67 -6.61
N PRO A 135 10.79 -18.45 -5.90
CA PRO A 135 11.73 -19.38 -6.52
C PRO A 135 11.03 -20.39 -7.41
N THR A 136 11.63 -20.69 -8.57
CA THR A 136 11.05 -21.57 -9.59
C THR A 136 10.79 -22.99 -9.07
N ASP A 137 11.64 -23.48 -8.19
CA ASP A 137 11.55 -24.80 -7.57
C ASP A 137 10.42 -24.91 -6.52
N LEU A 138 9.92 -23.79 -6.01
CA LEU A 138 8.78 -23.74 -5.11
C LEU A 138 7.45 -23.52 -5.83
N ARG A 139 7.46 -23.32 -7.15
CA ARG A 139 6.24 -23.13 -7.94
C ARG A 139 5.55 -24.46 -8.16
N GLY A 140 4.35 -24.60 -7.63
CA GLY A 140 3.49 -25.74 -7.94
C GLY A 140 2.97 -25.70 -9.37
N PRO A 141 2.53 -26.85 -9.93
CA PRO A 141 2.06 -26.95 -11.31
C PRO A 141 0.80 -26.11 -11.62
N HIS A 142 0.15 -25.58 -10.61
CA HIS A 142 -1.06 -24.78 -10.72
C HIS A 142 -0.85 -23.29 -10.43
N MET A 143 0.38 -22.85 -10.22
CA MET A 143 0.66 -21.42 -10.03
C MET A 143 0.48 -20.71 -11.37
N PRO A 144 -0.28 -19.60 -11.42
CA PRO A 144 -0.41 -18.82 -12.63
C PRO A 144 0.97 -18.29 -13.06
N SER A 145 1.33 -18.46 -14.32
CA SER A 145 2.49 -17.78 -14.88
C SER A 145 2.18 -16.28 -14.97
N TRP A 146 2.85 -15.48 -14.18
CA TRP A 146 2.77 -14.02 -14.30
C TRP A 146 3.60 -13.58 -15.51
N GLN A 147 2.95 -12.93 -16.43
CA GLN A 147 3.67 -12.19 -17.46
C GLN A 147 4.10 -10.85 -16.86
N PRO A 148 5.35 -10.44 -17.02
CA PRO A 148 5.75 -9.08 -16.64
C PRO A 148 4.85 -8.08 -17.33
N ILE A 149 4.30 -7.13 -16.58
CA ILE A 149 3.63 -5.99 -17.20
C ILE A 149 4.75 -5.14 -17.80
N VAL A 150 4.88 -5.20 -19.11
CA VAL A 150 5.71 -4.25 -19.84
C VAL A 150 4.95 -2.94 -19.89
N TRP A 151 5.51 -1.92 -19.25
CA TRP A 151 4.97 -0.56 -19.21
C TRP A 151 5.24 0.15 -20.54
#